data_40c337e06adbd69a1611320ffda26cac
#
_entry.id   40c337e06adbd69a1611320ffda26cac
#
_cell.length_a   1.000
_cell.length_b   1.000
_cell.length_c   1.000
_cell.angle_alpha   90.00
_cell.angle_beta   90.00
_cell.angle_gamma   90.00
#
_symmetry.space_group_name_H-M   'P 1'
#
loop_
_entity.id
_entity.type
_entity.pdbx_description
1 polymer ?
#
loop_
_entity_poly.entity_id
_entity_poly.type
_entity_poly.pdbx_seq_one_letter_code
_entity_poly.pdbx_strand_id
1 'polypeptide(L)'
;MPLAVNTARLDRMPMNTRVHQVFDSDVSFVGSMYNEKGNFYERLENISPYVKGYLDAVINAQQHIYGANFLEDVLSPDIIKAIQEITPYTPNKDGIETPSYVYANYFLARKVTQNERFEILKAVSDHFTTKLYTHNPTPELPDVINKGPIDFYDNMPYVFKCSKINLNITLRSIK
;
A
#
# COMPACT_ATOMS: atom_id res chain seq x y z
N MET A 1 -12.25 -13.55 -12.81
CA MET A 1 -11.56 -14.86 -12.87
C MET A 1 -10.57 -14.91 -11.71
N PRO A 2 -10.61 -15.89 -10.79
CA PRO A 2 -9.67 -15.96 -9.69
C PRO A 2 -8.27 -16.23 -10.22
N LEU A 3 -7.26 -15.64 -9.58
CA LEU A 3 -5.86 -15.89 -9.91
C LEU A 3 -5.54 -17.36 -9.59
N ALA A 4 -5.01 -18.08 -10.57
CA ALA A 4 -4.61 -19.47 -10.39
C ALA A 4 -3.28 -19.57 -9.64
N VAL A 5 -3.21 -20.45 -8.66
CA VAL A 5 -1.99 -20.77 -7.90
C VAL A 5 -1.48 -22.16 -8.30
N ASN A 6 -0.20 -22.26 -8.59
CA ASN A 6 0.42 -23.56 -8.88
C ASN A 6 0.70 -24.32 -7.56
N THR A 7 -0.32 -24.98 -7.03
CA THR A 7 -0.24 -25.72 -5.77
C THR A 7 0.77 -26.87 -5.85
N ALA A 8 0.85 -27.56 -6.98
CA ALA A 8 1.80 -28.66 -7.16
C ALA A 8 3.28 -28.23 -7.02
N ARG A 9 3.60 -27.01 -7.44
CA ARG A 9 4.92 -26.42 -7.20
C ARG A 9 5.13 -26.12 -5.73
N LEU A 10 4.16 -25.45 -5.11
CA LEU A 10 4.24 -25.05 -3.70
C LEU A 10 4.40 -26.26 -2.79
N ASP A 11 3.67 -27.35 -3.05
CA ASP A 11 3.72 -28.56 -2.24
C ASP A 11 5.09 -29.26 -2.31
N ARG A 12 5.79 -29.15 -3.44
CA ARG A 12 7.12 -29.76 -3.64
C ARG A 12 8.27 -28.91 -3.10
N MET A 13 8.02 -27.68 -2.66
CA MET A 13 9.08 -26.83 -2.13
C MET A 13 9.65 -27.42 -0.84
N PRO A 14 10.98 -27.63 -0.77
CA PRO A 14 11.59 -28.23 0.40
C PRO A 14 11.49 -27.32 1.62
N MET A 15 11.02 -27.89 2.73
CA MET A 15 10.95 -27.22 4.02
C MET A 15 12.01 -27.84 4.94
N ASN A 16 13.04 -27.10 5.25
CA ASN A 16 14.13 -27.54 6.12
C ASN A 16 14.44 -26.48 7.19
N THR A 17 15.27 -26.82 8.16
CA THR A 17 15.64 -25.96 9.28
C THR A 17 16.16 -24.60 8.84
N ARG A 18 16.95 -24.53 7.75
CA ARG A 18 17.47 -23.27 7.23
C ARG A 18 16.35 -22.36 6.68
N VAL A 19 15.37 -22.94 6.00
CA VAL A 19 14.19 -22.20 5.51
C VAL A 19 13.44 -21.58 6.70
N HIS A 20 13.17 -22.37 7.73
CA HIS A 20 12.51 -21.90 8.95
C HIS A 20 13.32 -20.80 9.63
N GLN A 21 14.62 -20.94 9.82
CA GLN A 21 15.47 -19.91 10.42
C GLN A 21 15.40 -18.56 9.68
N VAL A 22 15.24 -18.58 8.36
CA VAL A 22 15.20 -17.36 7.54
C VAL A 22 13.80 -16.74 7.52
N PHE A 23 12.76 -17.58 7.34
CA PHE A 23 11.43 -17.10 6.99
C PHE A 23 10.40 -17.15 8.12
N ASP A 24 10.59 -17.95 9.19
CA ASP A 24 9.63 -18.04 10.28
C ASP A 24 9.31 -16.67 10.89
N SER A 25 8.03 -16.40 11.03
CA SER A 25 7.49 -15.22 11.74
C SER A 25 6.08 -15.50 12.25
N ASP A 26 5.64 -14.74 13.23
CA ASP A 26 4.23 -14.80 13.62
C ASP A 26 3.37 -14.16 12.53
N VAL A 27 3.80 -12.99 12.06
CA VAL A 27 3.10 -12.23 11.03
C VAL A 27 4.06 -11.84 9.91
N SER A 28 3.60 -11.88 8.67
CA SER A 28 4.32 -11.32 7.53
C SER A 28 3.45 -10.41 6.67
N PHE A 29 4.10 -9.43 6.06
CA PHE A 29 3.53 -8.62 5.01
C PHE A 29 4.53 -8.48 3.85
N VAL A 30 4.07 -8.72 2.63
CA VAL A 30 4.84 -8.55 1.39
C VAL A 30 4.16 -7.49 0.54
N GLY A 31 4.82 -6.37 0.30
CA GLY A 31 4.25 -5.29 -0.52
C GLY A 31 4.95 -3.95 -0.39
N SER A 32 4.59 -3.00 -1.25
CA SER A 32 5.06 -1.62 -1.16
C SER A 32 4.48 -0.92 0.07
N MET A 33 5.22 0.02 0.63
CA MET A 33 4.71 0.90 1.71
C MET A 33 4.21 2.24 1.18
N TYR A 34 4.40 2.51 -0.12
CA TYR A 34 4.02 3.77 -0.79
C TYR A 34 4.60 5.03 -0.15
N ASN A 35 5.76 4.91 0.51
CA ASN A 35 6.49 6.02 1.15
C ASN A 35 7.77 6.39 0.39
N GLU A 36 7.84 6.09 -0.89
CA GLU A 36 8.95 6.51 -1.75
C GLU A 36 9.01 8.04 -1.79
N LYS A 37 10.24 8.57 -1.70
CA LYS A 37 10.48 10.00 -1.84
C LYS A 37 9.92 10.51 -3.17
N GLY A 38 9.11 11.58 -3.10
CA GLY A 38 8.42 12.15 -4.27
C GLY A 38 7.26 11.29 -4.77
N ASN A 39 6.65 10.48 -3.90
CA ASN A 39 5.42 9.77 -4.23
C ASN A 39 4.32 10.77 -4.67
N PHE A 40 3.26 10.23 -5.26
CA PHE A 40 2.22 11.09 -5.85
C PHE A 40 1.64 12.13 -4.88
N TYR A 41 1.40 11.76 -3.62
CA TYR A 41 0.82 12.68 -2.65
C TYR A 41 1.81 13.74 -2.15
N GLU A 42 3.09 13.40 -2.02
CA GLU A 42 4.14 14.35 -1.63
C GLU A 42 4.35 15.46 -2.67
N ARG A 43 4.03 15.19 -3.95
CA ARG A 43 4.06 16.22 -5.00
C ARG A 43 3.09 17.38 -4.74
N LEU A 44 2.11 17.19 -3.86
CA LEU A 44 1.14 18.19 -3.45
C LEU A 44 1.60 19.03 -2.24
N GLU A 45 2.86 18.93 -1.80
CA GLU A 45 3.38 19.68 -0.63
C GLU A 45 3.23 21.19 -0.76
N ASN A 46 3.32 21.73 -1.99
CA ASN A 46 3.21 23.16 -2.29
C ASN A 46 1.80 23.61 -2.65
N ILE A 47 0.78 22.76 -2.49
CA ILE A 47 -0.62 23.14 -2.69
C ILE A 47 -1.07 24.09 -1.55
N SER A 48 -2.09 24.90 -1.81
CA SER A 48 -2.57 25.88 -0.80
C SER A 48 -2.93 25.16 0.52
N PRO A 49 -2.69 25.79 1.70
CA PRO A 49 -3.00 25.18 3.00
C PRO A 49 -4.47 24.76 3.14
N TYR A 50 -5.39 25.49 2.53
CA TYR A 50 -6.81 25.15 2.51
C TYR A 50 -7.05 23.81 1.79
N VAL A 51 -6.54 23.67 0.57
CA VAL A 51 -6.70 22.43 -0.22
C VAL A 51 -5.99 21.27 0.45
N LYS A 52 -4.78 21.51 0.99
CA LYS A 52 -4.04 20.47 1.73
C LYS A 52 -4.83 19.95 2.93
N GLY A 53 -5.37 20.85 3.76
CA GLY A 53 -6.20 20.49 4.90
C GLY A 53 -7.47 19.74 4.51
N TYR A 54 -8.10 20.14 3.40
CA TYR A 54 -9.24 19.41 2.84
C TYR A 54 -8.86 17.98 2.44
N LEU A 55 -7.79 17.80 1.68
CA LEU A 55 -7.33 16.49 1.23
C LEU A 55 -6.91 15.59 2.41
N ASP A 56 -6.22 16.13 3.40
CA ASP A 56 -5.85 15.41 4.62
C ASP A 56 -7.08 14.94 5.42
N ALA A 57 -8.11 15.77 5.51
CA ALA A 57 -9.38 15.40 6.15
C ALA A 57 -10.12 14.29 5.40
N VAL A 58 -10.14 14.36 4.07
CA VAL A 58 -10.73 13.32 3.19
C VAL A 58 -9.98 11.99 3.35
N ILE A 59 -8.64 12.01 3.35
CA ILE A 59 -7.81 10.82 3.56
C ILE A 59 -8.11 10.21 4.93
N ASN A 60 -8.12 11.03 5.98
CA ASN A 60 -8.43 10.58 7.34
C ASN A 60 -9.84 9.95 7.42
N ALA A 61 -10.84 10.60 6.84
CA ALA A 61 -12.20 10.06 6.81
C ALA A 61 -12.25 8.70 6.08
N GLN A 62 -11.58 8.57 4.94
CA GLN A 62 -11.56 7.32 4.18
C GLN A 62 -10.89 6.17 4.94
N GLN A 63 -9.88 6.43 5.78
CA GLN A 63 -9.25 5.40 6.63
C GLN A 63 -10.26 4.78 7.61
N HIS A 64 -11.25 5.53 8.06
CA HIS A 64 -12.27 5.06 9.02
C HIS A 64 -13.56 4.53 8.37
N ILE A 65 -13.71 4.70 7.06
CA ILE A 65 -14.91 4.23 6.33
C ILE A 65 -14.54 3.02 5.49
N TYR A 66 -15.01 1.84 5.92
CA TYR A 66 -14.84 0.58 5.23
C TYR A 66 -16.08 0.26 4.38
N GLY A 67 -15.86 -0.44 3.27
CA GLY A 67 -16.94 -0.89 2.38
C GLY A 67 -17.43 0.15 1.36
N ALA A 68 -16.91 1.38 1.38
CA ALA A 68 -17.13 2.40 0.37
C ALA A 68 -15.84 3.16 0.06
N ASN A 69 -15.65 3.50 -1.21
CA ASN A 69 -14.57 4.41 -1.64
C ASN A 69 -15.25 5.66 -2.22
N PHE A 70 -15.16 6.77 -1.49
CA PHE A 70 -15.78 8.05 -1.86
C PHE A 70 -14.76 9.09 -2.32
N LEU A 71 -13.49 8.71 -2.44
CA LEU A 71 -12.40 9.66 -2.72
C LEU A 71 -12.61 10.47 -4.00
N GLU A 72 -13.18 9.86 -5.05
CA GLU A 72 -13.47 10.55 -6.29
C GLU A 72 -14.68 11.48 -6.16
N ASP A 73 -15.71 11.05 -5.43
CA ASP A 73 -16.98 11.77 -5.30
C ASP A 73 -16.83 13.12 -4.57
N VAL A 74 -15.81 13.25 -3.72
CA VAL A 74 -15.56 14.47 -2.94
C VAL A 74 -14.58 15.45 -3.61
N LEU A 75 -13.99 15.09 -4.75
CA LEU A 75 -13.12 16.00 -5.50
C LEU A 75 -13.93 16.98 -6.34
N SER A 76 -14.22 18.17 -5.79
CA SER A 76 -14.87 19.24 -6.52
C SER A 76 -14.01 19.76 -7.70
N PRO A 77 -14.60 20.37 -8.72
CA PRO A 77 -13.86 20.97 -9.84
C PRO A 77 -12.76 21.94 -9.40
N ASP A 78 -12.99 22.73 -8.33
CA ASP A 78 -11.99 23.68 -7.80
C ASP A 78 -10.81 22.97 -7.16
N ILE A 79 -11.05 21.87 -6.43
CA ILE A 79 -10.00 21.04 -5.85
C ILE A 79 -9.19 20.36 -6.96
N ILE A 80 -9.87 19.80 -7.96
CA ILE A 80 -9.20 19.18 -9.12
C ILE A 80 -8.32 20.22 -9.83
N LYS A 81 -8.83 21.41 -10.06
CA LYS A 81 -8.08 22.52 -10.69
C LYS A 81 -6.83 22.87 -9.87
N ALA A 82 -6.96 23.01 -8.57
CA ALA A 82 -5.83 23.32 -7.69
C ALA A 82 -4.76 22.21 -7.71
N ILE A 83 -5.14 20.93 -7.78
CA ILE A 83 -4.20 19.83 -7.93
C ILE A 83 -3.53 19.87 -9.30
N GLN A 84 -4.29 20.16 -10.37
CA GLN A 84 -3.76 20.25 -11.74
C GLN A 84 -2.75 21.39 -11.92
N GLU A 85 -2.86 22.47 -11.19
CA GLU A 85 -1.87 23.55 -11.22
C GLU A 85 -0.49 23.11 -10.69
N ILE A 86 -0.45 22.15 -9.79
CA ILE A 86 0.79 21.60 -9.20
C ILE A 86 1.26 20.34 -9.96
N THR A 87 0.34 19.44 -10.25
CA THR A 87 0.58 18.15 -10.92
C THR A 87 -0.35 17.99 -12.11
N PRO A 88 -0.01 18.61 -13.27
CA PRO A 88 -0.85 18.53 -14.46
C PRO A 88 -1.04 17.08 -14.92
N TYR A 89 -2.28 16.73 -15.24
CA TYR A 89 -2.64 15.48 -15.89
C TYR A 89 -3.52 15.77 -17.11
N THR A 90 -3.13 15.24 -18.25
CA THR A 90 -3.91 15.30 -19.49
C THR A 90 -4.29 13.88 -19.90
N PRO A 91 -5.59 13.56 -19.96
CA PRO A 91 -6.05 12.25 -20.43
C PRO A 91 -5.54 11.95 -21.85
N ASN A 92 -5.17 10.71 -22.10
CA ASN A 92 -4.93 10.25 -23.47
C ASN A 92 -6.22 10.34 -24.29
N LYS A 93 -6.11 10.55 -25.61
CA LYS A 93 -7.28 10.67 -26.52
C LYS A 93 -8.25 9.49 -26.41
N ASP A 94 -7.70 8.29 -26.23
CA ASP A 94 -8.47 7.05 -26.08
C ASP A 94 -8.52 6.56 -24.61
N GLY A 95 -8.06 7.38 -23.65
CA GLY A 95 -8.02 7.06 -22.24
C GLY A 95 -9.36 7.30 -21.57
N ILE A 96 -9.76 6.37 -20.71
CA ILE A 96 -10.99 6.46 -19.90
C ILE A 96 -10.76 7.13 -18.56
N GLU A 97 -9.50 7.38 -18.19
CA GLU A 97 -9.13 7.96 -16.89
C GLU A 97 -9.33 9.48 -16.91
N THR A 98 -10.23 9.97 -16.10
CA THR A 98 -10.44 11.39 -15.88
C THR A 98 -9.41 11.96 -14.88
N PRO A 99 -9.18 13.29 -14.82
CA PRO A 99 -8.37 13.88 -13.76
C PRO A 99 -8.85 13.53 -12.34
N SER A 100 -10.17 13.52 -12.11
CA SER A 100 -10.74 13.12 -10.81
C SER A 100 -10.38 11.69 -10.45
N TYR A 101 -10.53 10.77 -11.40
CA TYR A 101 -10.15 9.36 -11.23
C TYR A 101 -8.65 9.21 -10.87
N VAL A 102 -7.78 9.89 -11.62
CA VAL A 102 -6.32 9.80 -11.39
C VAL A 102 -5.94 10.34 -10.02
N TYR A 103 -6.45 11.52 -9.64
CA TYR A 103 -6.14 12.10 -8.33
C TYR A 103 -6.73 11.29 -7.18
N ALA A 104 -7.94 10.77 -7.31
CA ALA A 104 -8.54 9.90 -6.29
C ALA A 104 -7.74 8.60 -6.12
N ASN A 105 -7.44 7.89 -7.21
CA ASN A 105 -6.91 6.52 -7.14
C ASN A 105 -5.39 6.44 -7.06
N TYR A 106 -4.66 7.36 -7.68
CA TYR A 106 -3.19 7.32 -7.64
C TYR A 106 -2.58 8.24 -6.56
N PHE A 107 -3.27 9.30 -6.15
CA PHE A 107 -2.79 10.19 -5.09
C PHE A 107 -3.41 9.85 -3.73
N LEU A 108 -4.73 9.98 -3.62
CA LEU A 108 -5.41 9.86 -2.32
C LEU A 108 -5.48 8.41 -1.85
N ALA A 109 -5.94 7.47 -2.68
CA ALA A 109 -6.09 6.08 -2.28
C ALA A 109 -4.74 5.42 -1.90
N ARG A 110 -3.64 5.80 -2.57
CA ARG A 110 -2.31 5.33 -2.17
C ARG A 110 -1.89 5.91 -0.82
N LYS A 111 -2.20 7.18 -0.55
CA LYS A 111 -1.90 7.79 0.75
C LYS A 111 -2.72 7.17 1.88
N VAL A 112 -4.01 6.90 1.65
CA VAL A 112 -4.85 6.13 2.59
C VAL A 112 -4.21 4.77 2.86
N THR A 113 -3.85 4.03 1.82
CA THR A 113 -3.23 2.71 1.94
C THR A 113 -1.86 2.76 2.65
N GLN A 114 -1.05 3.79 2.38
CA GLN A 114 0.19 4.03 3.10
C GLN A 114 -0.07 4.12 4.60
N ASN A 115 -0.96 5.02 5.00
CA ASN A 115 -1.29 5.24 6.40
C ASN A 115 -1.81 3.95 7.07
N GLU A 116 -2.75 3.24 6.44
CA GLU A 116 -3.28 1.97 6.94
C GLU A 116 -2.19 0.91 7.13
N ARG A 117 -1.27 0.78 6.16
CA ARG A 117 -0.17 -0.19 6.28
C ARG A 117 0.75 0.13 7.46
N PHE A 118 1.08 1.40 7.66
CA PHE A 118 1.88 1.82 8.81
C PHE A 118 1.17 1.57 10.13
N GLU A 119 -0.10 1.95 10.26
CA GLU A 119 -0.90 1.74 11.46
C GLU A 119 -1.07 0.25 11.80
N ILE A 120 -1.44 -0.57 10.82
CA ILE A 120 -1.65 -2.01 11.04
C ILE A 120 -0.33 -2.70 11.41
N LEU A 121 0.75 -2.43 10.66
CA LEU A 121 2.04 -3.06 10.95
C LEU A 121 2.59 -2.65 12.30
N LYS A 122 2.42 -1.39 12.70
CA LYS A 122 2.77 -0.91 14.04
C LYS A 122 2.00 -1.65 15.11
N ALA A 123 0.67 -1.66 15.02
CA ALA A 123 -0.18 -2.32 16.02
C ALA A 123 0.11 -3.83 16.16
N VAL A 124 0.41 -4.49 15.03
CA VAL A 124 0.70 -5.93 15.04
C VAL A 124 2.09 -6.21 15.61
N SER A 125 3.10 -5.37 15.30
CA SER A 125 4.47 -5.56 15.79
C SER A 125 4.62 -5.34 17.29
N ASP A 126 3.71 -4.62 17.93
CA ASP A 126 3.67 -4.45 19.38
C ASP A 126 3.43 -5.79 20.11
N HIS A 127 2.88 -6.80 19.44
CA HIS A 127 2.48 -8.07 20.05
C HIS A 127 3.08 -9.32 19.40
N PHE A 128 3.53 -9.22 18.15
CA PHE A 128 3.95 -10.36 17.34
C PHE A 128 5.25 -10.09 16.59
N THR A 129 6.07 -11.13 16.44
CA THR A 129 7.25 -11.06 15.57
C THR A 129 6.78 -10.83 14.13
N THR A 130 6.95 -9.59 13.64
CA THR A 130 6.44 -9.17 12.33
C THR A 130 7.57 -8.97 11.34
N LYS A 131 7.54 -9.69 10.23
CA LYS A 131 8.47 -9.53 9.10
C LYS A 131 7.79 -8.81 7.95
N LEU A 132 8.46 -7.78 7.46
CA LEU A 132 8.06 -6.98 6.31
C LEU A 132 9.01 -7.22 5.15
N TYR A 133 8.46 -7.48 3.98
CA TYR A 133 9.23 -7.63 2.74
C TYR A 133 8.83 -6.53 1.77
N THR A 134 9.68 -5.50 1.70
CA THR A 134 9.45 -4.31 0.88
C THR A 134 10.78 -3.69 0.45
N HIS A 135 10.75 -2.96 -0.64
CA HIS A 135 11.90 -2.14 -1.07
C HIS A 135 11.95 -0.78 -0.34
N ASN A 136 10.86 -0.43 0.34
CA ASN A 136 10.77 0.84 1.05
C ASN A 136 11.51 0.81 2.40
N PRO A 137 12.27 1.85 2.78
CA PRO A 137 12.73 2.01 4.14
C PRO A 137 11.56 2.29 5.08
N THR A 138 11.62 1.78 6.30
CA THR A 138 10.54 1.93 7.31
C THR A 138 11.10 2.28 8.68
N PRO A 139 11.84 3.42 8.82
CA PRO A 139 12.40 3.83 10.10
C PRO A 139 11.32 4.15 11.15
N GLU A 140 10.09 4.44 10.73
CA GLU A 140 8.94 4.70 11.59
C GLU A 140 8.36 3.43 12.24
N LEU A 141 8.82 2.25 11.83
CA LEU A 141 8.40 0.93 12.33
C LEU A 141 9.58 0.19 12.96
N PRO A 142 10.13 0.64 14.10
CA PRO A 142 11.35 0.07 14.68
C PRO A 142 11.19 -1.39 15.12
N ASP A 143 9.97 -1.82 15.47
CA ASP A 143 9.66 -3.18 15.94
C ASP A 143 9.32 -4.15 14.79
N VAL A 144 9.21 -3.65 13.56
CA VAL A 144 9.00 -4.47 12.35
C VAL A 144 10.35 -4.84 11.74
N ILE A 145 10.57 -6.12 11.52
CA ILE A 145 11.80 -6.61 10.88
C ILE A 145 11.67 -6.46 9.37
N ASN A 146 12.17 -5.34 8.82
CA ASN A 146 12.21 -5.12 7.38
C ASN A 146 13.35 -5.94 6.76
N LYS A 147 13.00 -6.92 5.94
CA LYS A 147 13.91 -7.86 5.27
C LYS A 147 14.35 -7.39 3.89
N GLY A 148 13.87 -6.22 3.44
CA GLY A 148 14.07 -5.76 2.07
C GLY A 148 13.15 -6.45 1.05
N PRO A 149 13.37 -6.21 -0.26
CA PRO A 149 12.59 -6.84 -1.32
C PRO A 149 12.83 -8.35 -1.37
N ILE A 150 11.82 -9.08 -1.84
CA ILE A 150 11.88 -10.53 -1.97
C ILE A 150 11.52 -10.95 -3.39
N ASP A 151 12.19 -12.00 -3.89
CA ASP A 151 11.87 -12.59 -5.17
C ASP A 151 10.51 -13.28 -5.15
N PHE A 152 9.70 -12.97 -6.17
CA PHE A 152 8.33 -13.44 -6.26
C PHE A 152 8.22 -14.95 -6.47
N TYR A 153 9.11 -15.52 -7.29
CA TYR A 153 8.98 -16.92 -7.68
C TYR A 153 9.64 -17.88 -6.71
N ASP A 154 10.84 -17.57 -6.24
CA ASP A 154 11.67 -18.52 -5.51
C ASP A 154 11.54 -18.38 -3.99
N ASN A 155 11.43 -17.16 -3.47
CA ASN A 155 11.52 -16.91 -2.04
C ASN A 155 10.18 -16.48 -1.39
N MET A 156 9.34 -15.70 -2.08
CA MET A 156 8.07 -15.25 -1.50
C MET A 156 7.15 -16.41 -1.06
N PRO A 157 7.09 -17.56 -1.76
CA PRO A 157 6.30 -18.69 -1.29
C PRO A 157 6.76 -19.23 0.07
N TYR A 158 8.06 -19.16 0.39
CA TYR A 158 8.55 -19.55 1.72
C TYR A 158 8.06 -18.60 2.82
N VAL A 159 8.00 -17.29 2.54
CA VAL A 159 7.40 -16.34 3.48
C VAL A 159 6.00 -16.79 3.85
N PHE A 160 5.17 -17.08 2.85
CA PHE A 160 3.79 -17.49 3.07
C PHE A 160 3.65 -18.84 3.77
N LYS A 161 4.58 -19.77 3.55
CA LYS A 161 4.57 -21.09 4.20
C LYS A 161 5.09 -21.06 5.64
N CYS A 162 6.01 -20.17 5.96
CA CYS A 162 6.67 -20.09 7.27
C CYS A 162 6.04 -19.09 8.20
N SER A 163 5.19 -18.18 7.73
CA SER A 163 4.47 -17.25 8.58
C SER A 163 3.17 -17.87 9.10
N LYS A 164 2.86 -17.66 10.37
CA LYS A 164 1.58 -18.10 10.95
C LYS A 164 0.41 -17.32 10.36
N ILE A 165 0.60 -16.01 10.12
CA ILE A 165 -0.39 -15.12 9.53
C ILE A 165 0.28 -14.31 8.40
N ASN A 166 -0.34 -14.30 7.24
CA ASN A 166 0.07 -13.45 6.11
C ASN A 166 -0.95 -12.32 5.95
N LEU A 167 -0.51 -11.09 6.18
CA LEU A 167 -1.39 -9.92 6.03
C LEU A 167 -1.61 -9.62 4.55
N ASN A 168 -2.84 -9.28 4.22
CA ASN A 168 -3.21 -8.71 2.92
C ASN A 168 -3.89 -7.35 3.14
N ILE A 169 -3.11 -6.29 2.98
CA ILE A 169 -3.58 -4.90 3.11
C ILE A 169 -3.70 -4.35 1.70
N THR A 170 -4.89 -4.48 1.13
CA THR A 170 -5.20 -4.15 -0.26
C THR A 170 -5.17 -2.64 -0.51
N LEU A 171 -4.77 -2.22 -1.71
CA LEU A 171 -4.88 -0.83 -2.13
C LEU A 171 -6.34 -0.38 -2.14
N ARG A 172 -6.65 0.79 -1.56
CA ARG A 172 -8.01 1.31 -1.43
C ARG A 172 -8.76 1.55 -2.75
N SER A 173 -8.06 1.73 -3.83
CA SER A 173 -8.66 1.84 -5.17
C SER A 173 -9.19 0.50 -5.72
N ILE A 174 -8.88 -0.63 -5.08
CA ILE A 174 -9.36 -1.95 -5.48
C ILE A 174 -10.65 -2.22 -4.69
N LYS A 175 -11.77 -2.31 -5.42
CA LYS A 175 -13.11 -2.65 -4.88
C LYS A 175 -13.32 -4.15 -4.88
#